data_5de6f3c1962834a423d780404305348f
#
_entry.id   5de6f3c1962834a423d780404305348f
#
_cell.length_a   1.000
_cell.length_b   1.000
_cell.length_c   1.000
_cell.angle_alpha   90.00
_cell.angle_beta   90.00
_cell.angle_gamma   90.00
#
_symmetry.space_group_name_H-M   'P 1'
#
loop_
_entity.id
_entity.type
_entity.pdbx_description
1 polymer ?
#
loop_
_entity_poly.entity_id
_entity_poly.type
_entity_poly.pdbx_seq_one_letter_code
_entity_poly.pdbx_strand_id
1 'polypeptide(L)'
;SATMFMKHDLSIGVVDETVAQAMLQNVSREELLDEFVKPTNVSGVDIIPASIEDAFIASQFEKLANEHLPGQNIYDVLQENIINKLKYDYDFIFIDSGPHLDAFLLNSFVAADTFLIPVPPAQVDFHSTLKFMQRLPELFDMTETAGSEIKLSSIFGYMAKIARKSDHADAQSLLREVCGADMLDTSLPLSTAFERCGESFGTVFSTNPKFYPGDRD
;
A
#
# COMPACT_ATOMS: atom_id res chain seq x y z
N SER A 1 3.24 -8.09 -5.51
CA SER A 1 3.04 -7.77 -4.09
C SER A 1 4.37 -7.37 -3.46
N ALA A 2 4.37 -6.40 -2.54
CA ALA A 2 5.54 -5.95 -1.80
C ALA A 2 6.25 -7.13 -1.09
N THR A 3 5.49 -8.09 -0.60
CA THR A 3 5.99 -9.31 0.02
C THR A 3 7.00 -10.06 -0.85
N MET A 4 6.77 -10.20 -2.14
CA MET A 4 7.67 -10.91 -3.05
C MET A 4 9.01 -10.18 -3.21
N PHE A 5 9.02 -8.84 -3.24
CA PHE A 5 10.24 -8.05 -3.39
C PHE A 5 11.07 -7.96 -2.11
N MET A 6 10.42 -7.98 -0.95
CA MET A 6 11.08 -7.84 0.34
C MET A 6 11.64 -9.17 0.88
N LYS A 7 11.16 -10.31 0.37
CA LYS A 7 11.52 -11.67 0.85
C LYS A 7 12.37 -12.44 -0.17
N HIS A 8 13.54 -11.94 -0.51
CA HIS A 8 14.41 -12.63 -1.46
C HIS A 8 14.89 -14.02 -0.97
N ASP A 9 14.95 -14.28 0.33
CA ASP A 9 15.52 -15.52 0.90
C ASP A 9 14.48 -16.49 1.48
N LEU A 10 13.20 -16.18 1.41
CA LEU A 10 12.21 -17.15 1.79
C LEU A 10 11.95 -18.06 0.59
N SER A 11 12.50 -19.28 0.65
CA SER A 11 11.95 -20.42 -0.07
C SER A 11 10.43 -20.33 0.07
N ILE A 12 9.76 -20.18 -1.06
CA ILE A 12 8.32 -19.95 -1.18
C ILE A 12 7.59 -21.12 -0.49
N GLY A 13 7.46 -21.02 0.83
CA GLY A 13 6.51 -21.78 1.62
C GLY A 13 5.21 -21.01 1.64
N VAL A 14 4.11 -21.70 1.79
CA VAL A 14 2.83 -21.08 2.14
C VAL A 14 3.09 -20.24 3.39
N VAL A 15 2.82 -18.94 3.30
CA VAL A 15 2.94 -18.05 4.45
C VAL A 15 1.59 -18.11 5.14
N ASP A 16 1.54 -18.82 6.26
CA ASP A 16 0.29 -18.99 7.01
C ASP A 16 -0.07 -17.72 7.83
N GLU A 17 0.92 -16.90 8.19
CA GLU A 17 0.72 -15.66 8.96
C GLU A 17 0.69 -14.44 8.04
N THR A 18 -0.49 -14.14 7.50
CA THR A 18 -0.70 -13.03 6.56
C THR A 18 -1.41 -11.84 7.20
N VAL A 19 -1.38 -10.68 6.51
CA VAL A 19 -2.09 -9.48 6.95
C VAL A 19 -3.59 -9.72 7.09
N ALA A 20 -4.21 -10.48 6.19
CA ALA A 20 -5.64 -10.79 6.25
C ALA A 20 -5.98 -11.65 7.47
N GLN A 21 -5.12 -12.58 7.83
CA GLN A 21 -5.29 -13.40 9.03
C GLN A 21 -5.07 -12.59 10.30
N ALA A 22 -4.03 -11.74 10.36
CA ALA A 22 -3.80 -10.83 11.48
C ALA A 22 -5.01 -9.91 11.73
N MET A 23 -5.64 -9.43 10.66
CA MET A 23 -6.88 -8.64 10.76
C MET A 23 -8.01 -9.44 11.41
N LEU A 24 -8.23 -10.69 10.99
CA LEU A 24 -9.37 -11.51 11.43
C LEU A 24 -9.17 -12.20 12.79
N GLN A 25 -7.94 -12.47 13.20
CA GLN A 25 -7.66 -13.19 14.44
C GLN A 25 -7.60 -12.30 15.69
N ASN A 26 -7.40 -10.99 15.50
CA ASN A 26 -7.28 -10.02 16.60
C ASN A 26 -6.33 -10.47 17.74
N VAL A 27 -5.17 -10.97 17.36
CA VAL A 27 -4.12 -11.48 18.28
C VAL A 27 -3.55 -10.39 19.19
N SER A 28 -2.86 -10.75 20.26
CA SER A 28 -2.15 -9.78 21.11
C SER A 28 -1.04 -9.05 20.35
N ARG A 29 -0.56 -7.90 20.90
CA ARG A 29 0.58 -7.18 20.32
C ARG A 29 1.84 -8.06 20.26
N GLU A 30 2.10 -8.81 21.30
CA GLU A 30 3.26 -9.71 21.42
C GLU A 30 3.19 -10.77 20.31
N GLU A 31 2.07 -11.42 20.16
CA GLU A 31 1.85 -12.45 19.14
C GLU A 31 1.91 -11.85 17.72
N LEU A 32 1.40 -10.62 17.52
CA LEU A 32 1.49 -9.94 16.25
C LEU A 32 2.96 -9.69 15.86
N LEU A 33 3.81 -9.24 16.79
CA LEU A 33 5.24 -9.03 16.58
C LEU A 33 6.01 -10.33 16.35
N ASP A 34 5.69 -11.37 17.10
CA ASP A 34 6.44 -12.64 17.07
C ASP A 34 6.06 -13.50 15.84
N GLU A 35 4.76 -13.56 15.51
CA GLU A 35 4.26 -14.48 14.50
C GLU A 35 3.99 -13.83 13.14
N PHE A 36 3.47 -12.60 13.09
CA PHE A 36 3.04 -11.96 11.84
C PHE A 36 4.07 -11.00 11.26
N VAL A 37 4.80 -10.28 12.10
CA VAL A 37 5.85 -9.37 11.64
C VAL A 37 7.09 -10.16 11.28
N LYS A 38 7.58 -9.99 10.06
CA LYS A 38 8.77 -10.69 9.56
C LYS A 38 9.84 -9.67 9.17
N PRO A 39 11.10 -9.91 9.55
CA PRO A 39 12.21 -9.06 9.10
C PRO A 39 12.40 -9.19 7.58
N THR A 40 12.81 -8.09 6.95
CA THR A 40 13.17 -8.10 5.52
C THR A 40 14.69 -8.11 5.34
N ASN A 41 15.15 -8.21 4.09
CA ASN A 41 16.55 -8.05 3.74
C ASN A 41 17.03 -6.57 3.78
N VAL A 42 16.16 -5.63 4.10
CA VAL A 42 16.47 -4.21 4.26
C VAL A 42 16.53 -3.90 5.76
N SER A 43 17.68 -3.44 6.25
CA SER A 43 17.85 -3.13 7.67
C SER A 43 16.84 -2.09 8.16
N GLY A 44 16.16 -2.37 9.27
CA GLY A 44 15.15 -1.49 9.86
C GLY A 44 13.80 -1.49 9.14
N VAL A 45 13.58 -2.45 8.23
CA VAL A 45 12.30 -2.64 7.52
C VAL A 45 11.77 -4.03 7.78
N ASP A 46 10.61 -4.10 8.42
CA ASP A 46 9.86 -5.32 8.63
C ASP A 46 8.60 -5.33 7.75
N ILE A 47 7.96 -6.48 7.62
CA ILE A 47 6.75 -6.65 6.83
C ILE A 47 5.78 -7.62 7.50
N ILE A 48 4.48 -7.30 7.46
CA ILE A 48 3.43 -8.30 7.60
C ILE A 48 3.11 -8.77 6.17
N PRO A 49 3.36 -10.04 5.85
CA PRO A 49 3.24 -10.52 4.48
C PRO A 49 1.78 -10.63 4.02
N ALA A 50 1.59 -10.63 2.71
CA ALA A 50 0.35 -11.01 2.06
C ALA A 50 0.56 -12.27 1.21
N SER A 51 -0.48 -13.07 1.04
CA SER A 51 -0.48 -14.26 0.18
C SER A 51 -1.52 -14.16 -0.94
N ILE A 52 -1.52 -15.15 -1.83
CA ILE A 52 -2.55 -15.25 -2.88
C ILE A 52 -3.91 -15.60 -2.25
N GLU A 53 -3.90 -16.37 -1.17
CA GLU A 53 -5.10 -16.73 -0.41
C GLU A 53 -5.81 -15.52 0.17
N ASP A 54 -5.10 -14.43 0.46
CA ASP A 54 -5.69 -13.19 0.96
C ASP A 54 -6.71 -12.60 -0.03
N ALA A 55 -6.56 -12.82 -1.32
CA ALA A 55 -7.55 -12.42 -2.31
C ALA A 55 -8.88 -13.16 -2.13
N PHE A 56 -8.84 -14.42 -1.69
CA PHE A 56 -10.03 -15.19 -1.35
C PHE A 56 -10.65 -14.68 -0.04
N ILE A 57 -9.83 -14.40 0.96
CA ILE A 57 -10.27 -13.79 2.22
C ILE A 57 -10.90 -12.42 1.93
N ALA A 58 -10.27 -11.59 1.08
CA ALA A 58 -10.81 -10.27 0.70
C ALA A 58 -12.21 -10.36 0.11
N SER A 59 -12.48 -11.37 -0.73
CA SER A 59 -13.79 -11.57 -1.36
C SER A 59 -14.89 -11.97 -0.37
N GLN A 60 -14.54 -12.45 0.81
CA GLN A 60 -15.45 -12.91 1.86
C GLN A 60 -15.25 -12.16 3.17
N PHE A 61 -14.47 -11.08 3.15
CA PHE A 61 -13.99 -10.41 4.36
C PHE A 61 -15.13 -9.98 5.29
N GLU A 62 -16.17 -9.39 4.76
CA GLU A 62 -17.33 -8.97 5.54
C GLU A 62 -17.98 -10.14 6.29
N LYS A 63 -18.16 -11.28 5.63
CA LYS A 63 -18.71 -12.48 6.25
C LYS A 63 -17.78 -13.01 7.34
N LEU A 64 -16.50 -13.15 7.03
CA LEU A 64 -15.49 -13.67 7.96
C LEU A 64 -15.31 -12.74 9.17
N ALA A 65 -15.28 -11.43 8.96
CA ALA A 65 -15.19 -10.46 10.04
C ALA A 65 -16.41 -10.54 10.99
N ASN A 66 -17.61 -10.66 10.46
CA ASN A 66 -18.82 -10.84 11.28
C ASN A 66 -18.81 -12.16 12.07
N GLU A 67 -18.22 -13.21 11.52
CA GLU A 67 -18.10 -14.52 12.19
C GLU A 67 -17.01 -14.52 13.27
N HIS A 68 -15.84 -13.95 13.00
CA HIS A 68 -14.67 -14.01 13.88
C HIS A 68 -14.57 -12.82 14.85
N LEU A 69 -15.14 -11.67 14.49
CA LEU A 69 -15.04 -10.41 15.22
C LEU A 69 -16.46 -9.83 15.50
N PRO A 70 -17.32 -10.56 16.23
CA PRO A 70 -18.69 -10.14 16.42
C PRO A 70 -18.76 -8.78 17.16
N GLY A 71 -19.46 -7.81 16.54
CA GLY A 71 -19.64 -6.48 17.11
C GLY A 71 -18.53 -5.47 16.78
N GLN A 72 -17.44 -5.88 16.12
CA GLN A 72 -16.45 -4.97 15.58
C GLN A 72 -16.90 -4.42 14.22
N ASN A 73 -16.66 -3.14 13.95
CA ASN A 73 -16.92 -2.57 12.63
C ASN A 73 -15.93 -3.13 11.61
N ILE A 74 -16.44 -3.66 10.51
CA ILE A 74 -15.64 -4.32 9.47
C ILE A 74 -14.62 -3.40 8.80
N TYR A 75 -14.79 -2.08 8.84
CA TYR A 75 -13.85 -1.11 8.27
C TYR A 75 -12.79 -0.62 9.27
N ASP A 76 -12.94 -0.92 10.56
CA ASP A 76 -11.97 -0.54 11.60
C ASP A 76 -10.97 -1.66 11.93
N VAL A 77 -11.12 -2.82 11.32
CA VAL A 77 -10.38 -4.04 11.67
C VAL A 77 -8.86 -3.87 11.51
N LEU A 78 -8.39 -3.26 10.43
CA LEU A 78 -6.96 -2.98 10.23
C LEU A 78 -6.43 -2.00 11.29
N GLN A 79 -7.18 -0.93 11.54
CA GLN A 79 -6.83 0.08 12.53
C GLN A 79 -6.72 -0.52 13.93
N GLU A 80 -7.71 -1.30 14.35
CA GLU A 80 -7.79 -1.82 15.72
C GLU A 80 -6.88 -3.02 15.95
N ASN A 81 -6.85 -3.96 14.99
CA ASN A 81 -6.18 -5.23 15.19
C ASN A 81 -4.69 -5.20 14.84
N ILE A 82 -4.24 -4.23 14.02
CA ILE A 82 -2.84 -4.11 13.59
C ILE A 82 -2.26 -2.74 13.94
N ILE A 83 -2.78 -1.64 13.37
CA ILE A 83 -2.10 -0.35 13.45
C ILE A 83 -2.01 0.15 14.90
N ASN A 84 -3.10 0.11 15.66
CA ASN A 84 -3.09 0.54 17.06
C ASN A 84 -2.12 -0.25 17.95
N LYS A 85 -1.81 -1.49 17.58
CA LYS A 85 -0.89 -2.35 18.32
C LYS A 85 0.58 -2.07 17.98
N LEU A 86 0.87 -1.64 16.73
CA LEU A 86 2.23 -1.48 16.22
C LEU A 86 2.71 -0.03 16.12
N LYS A 87 1.83 0.96 16.21
CA LYS A 87 2.14 2.38 15.96
C LYS A 87 3.23 2.99 16.85
N TYR A 88 3.58 2.34 17.95
CA TYR A 88 4.68 2.80 18.84
C TYR A 88 5.98 2.03 18.63
N ASP A 89 5.99 1.02 17.77
CA ASP A 89 7.14 0.19 17.47
C ASP A 89 7.87 0.65 16.20
N TYR A 90 7.19 1.44 15.36
CA TYR A 90 7.67 1.87 14.06
C TYR A 90 7.52 3.38 13.88
N ASP A 91 8.51 4.02 13.26
CA ASP A 91 8.45 5.44 12.87
C ASP A 91 7.45 5.66 11.73
N PHE A 92 7.33 4.69 10.82
CA PHE A 92 6.41 4.69 9.69
C PHE A 92 5.78 3.32 9.49
N ILE A 93 4.50 3.28 9.17
CA ILE A 93 3.78 2.09 8.74
C ILE A 93 3.21 2.35 7.35
N PHE A 94 3.65 1.59 6.35
CA PHE A 94 3.16 1.68 4.97
C PHE A 94 2.14 0.59 4.70
N ILE A 95 0.97 0.99 4.22
CA ILE A 95 -0.10 0.08 3.81
C ILE A 95 -0.10 0.03 2.28
N ASP A 96 0.36 -1.10 1.71
CA ASP A 96 0.32 -1.36 0.26
C ASP A 96 -1.06 -1.91 -0.12
N SER A 97 -2.00 -1.03 -0.44
CA SER A 97 -3.36 -1.40 -0.84
C SER A 97 -3.45 -1.79 -2.31
N GLY A 98 -4.27 -2.77 -2.61
CA GLY A 98 -4.56 -3.17 -3.99
C GLY A 98 -5.43 -2.13 -4.73
N PRO A 99 -5.54 -2.26 -6.06
CA PRO A 99 -6.32 -1.34 -6.90
C PRO A 99 -7.83 -1.59 -6.86
N HIS A 100 -8.29 -2.51 -6.04
CA HIS A 100 -9.69 -2.90 -5.96
C HIS A 100 -10.43 -2.09 -4.90
N LEU A 101 -11.68 -1.71 -5.22
CA LEU A 101 -12.58 -1.05 -4.28
C LEU A 101 -13.26 -2.13 -3.41
N ASP A 102 -12.54 -2.63 -2.44
CA ASP A 102 -12.98 -3.68 -1.52
C ASP A 102 -12.83 -3.25 -0.05
N ALA A 103 -13.20 -4.13 0.86
CA ALA A 103 -13.13 -3.87 2.30
C ALA A 103 -11.69 -3.60 2.78
N PHE A 104 -10.65 -4.13 2.13
CA PHE A 104 -9.26 -3.84 2.49
C PHE A 104 -8.87 -2.40 2.17
N LEU A 105 -9.30 -1.86 1.02
CA LEU A 105 -9.09 -0.46 0.71
C LEU A 105 -9.80 0.45 1.70
N LEU A 106 -11.04 0.13 2.07
CA LEU A 106 -11.80 0.92 3.05
C LEU A 106 -11.18 0.87 4.44
N ASN A 107 -10.68 -0.29 4.87
CA ASN A 107 -9.86 -0.41 6.08
C ASN A 107 -8.58 0.45 6.02
N SER A 108 -7.97 0.55 4.83
CA SER A 108 -6.77 1.39 4.66
C SER A 108 -7.07 2.88 4.82
N PHE A 109 -8.25 3.35 4.40
CA PHE A 109 -8.68 4.75 4.61
C PHE A 109 -8.89 5.08 6.09
N VAL A 110 -9.45 4.14 6.85
CA VAL A 110 -9.65 4.32 8.30
C VAL A 110 -8.32 4.28 9.05
N ALA A 111 -7.42 3.38 8.62
CA ALA A 111 -6.16 3.13 9.30
C ALA A 111 -5.05 4.14 9.01
N ALA A 112 -5.11 4.82 7.87
CA ALA A 112 -4.06 5.75 7.44
C ALA A 112 -4.32 7.18 7.95
N ASP A 113 -3.25 7.90 8.25
CA ASP A 113 -3.24 9.34 8.45
C ASP A 113 -2.89 10.13 7.18
N THR A 114 -2.22 9.51 6.24
CA THR A 114 -1.81 10.10 4.97
C THR A 114 -2.01 9.10 3.82
N PHE A 115 -2.57 9.58 2.73
CA PHE A 115 -2.79 8.78 1.52
C PHE A 115 -1.90 9.27 0.38
N LEU A 116 -1.13 8.38 -0.23
CA LEU A 116 -0.28 8.68 -1.37
C LEU A 116 -0.84 8.02 -2.63
N ILE A 117 -1.16 8.82 -3.63
CA ILE A 117 -1.72 8.34 -4.90
C ILE A 117 -0.67 8.46 -6.00
N PRO A 118 -0.09 7.36 -6.48
CA PRO A 118 0.79 7.38 -7.64
C PRO A 118 -0.01 7.67 -8.91
N VAL A 119 0.43 8.67 -9.68
CA VAL A 119 -0.20 9.07 -10.93
C VAL A 119 0.77 8.80 -12.07
N PRO A 120 0.62 7.70 -12.81
CA PRO A 120 1.39 7.48 -14.02
C PRO A 120 0.95 8.43 -15.14
N PRO A 121 1.87 8.98 -15.95
CA PRO A 121 1.54 9.94 -17.01
C PRO A 121 0.94 9.29 -18.26
N ALA A 122 0.94 7.97 -18.37
CA ALA A 122 0.32 7.28 -19.49
C ALA A 122 -1.19 7.55 -19.51
N GLN A 123 -1.72 7.95 -20.65
CA GLN A 123 -3.07 8.52 -20.80
C GLN A 123 -4.17 7.65 -20.18
N VAL A 124 -4.10 6.33 -20.35
CA VAL A 124 -5.10 5.38 -19.80
C VAL A 124 -5.02 5.32 -18.28
N ASP A 125 -3.81 5.21 -17.73
CA ASP A 125 -3.57 5.12 -16.29
C ASP A 125 -3.92 6.44 -15.61
N PHE A 126 -3.57 7.56 -16.25
CA PHE A 126 -3.92 8.90 -15.81
C PHE A 126 -5.43 9.08 -15.63
N HIS A 127 -6.22 8.75 -16.67
CA HIS A 127 -7.68 8.85 -16.59
C HIS A 127 -8.28 7.90 -15.54
N SER A 128 -7.71 6.72 -15.38
CA SER A 128 -8.15 5.76 -14.36
C SER A 128 -7.90 6.31 -12.96
N THR A 129 -6.73 6.90 -12.73
CA THR A 129 -6.37 7.53 -11.45
C THR A 129 -7.28 8.72 -11.15
N LEU A 130 -7.55 9.59 -12.12
CA LEU A 130 -8.47 10.73 -11.92
C LEU A 130 -9.88 10.25 -11.57
N LYS A 131 -10.40 9.22 -12.23
CA LYS A 131 -11.71 8.64 -11.88
C LYS A 131 -11.72 8.04 -10.47
N PHE A 132 -10.65 7.41 -10.05
CA PHE A 132 -10.50 6.94 -8.67
C PHE A 132 -10.55 8.10 -7.68
N MET A 133 -9.76 9.15 -7.92
CA MET A 133 -9.74 10.34 -7.05
C MET A 133 -11.12 11.02 -6.95
N GLN A 134 -11.88 11.08 -8.03
CA GLN A 134 -13.24 11.62 -8.05
C GLN A 134 -14.22 10.81 -7.19
N ARG A 135 -13.95 9.54 -6.96
CA ARG A 135 -14.79 8.66 -6.13
C ARG A 135 -14.43 8.65 -4.65
N LEU A 136 -13.28 9.22 -4.27
CA LEU A 136 -12.86 9.24 -2.86
C LEU A 136 -13.90 9.82 -1.90
N PRO A 137 -14.57 10.94 -2.20
CA PRO A 137 -15.59 11.48 -1.30
C PRO A 137 -16.75 10.50 -1.07
N GLU A 138 -17.20 9.79 -2.12
CA GLU A 138 -18.25 8.78 -2.01
C GLU A 138 -17.82 7.60 -1.12
N LEU A 139 -16.57 7.16 -1.27
CA LEU A 139 -16.02 6.07 -0.46
C LEU A 139 -15.86 6.47 1.01
N PHE A 140 -15.47 7.70 1.28
CA PHE A 140 -15.38 8.23 2.64
C PHE A 140 -16.77 8.32 3.29
N ASP A 141 -17.75 8.90 2.60
CA ASP A 141 -19.13 8.99 3.09
C ASP A 141 -19.72 7.60 3.39
N MET A 142 -19.46 6.61 2.53
CA MET A 142 -19.89 5.24 2.76
C MET A 142 -19.27 4.65 4.04
N THR A 143 -17.97 4.87 4.25
CA THR A 143 -17.25 4.36 5.42
C THR A 143 -17.71 5.04 6.71
N GLU A 144 -17.90 6.35 6.69
CA GLU A 144 -18.42 7.12 7.84
C GLU A 144 -19.87 6.78 8.15
N THR A 145 -20.72 6.58 7.12
CA THR A 145 -22.12 6.12 7.30
C THR A 145 -22.18 4.74 7.95
N ALA A 146 -21.19 3.89 7.71
CA ALA A 146 -21.05 2.61 8.39
C ALA A 146 -20.54 2.71 9.84
N GLY A 147 -20.22 3.91 10.32
CA GLY A 147 -19.84 4.20 11.70
C GLY A 147 -18.34 4.22 11.98
N SER A 148 -17.50 4.16 10.94
CA SER A 148 -16.05 4.34 11.09
C SER A 148 -15.65 5.81 11.04
N GLU A 149 -14.61 6.20 11.77
CA GLU A 149 -14.04 7.54 11.76
C GLU A 149 -12.81 7.58 10.86
N ILE A 150 -12.85 8.35 9.78
CA ILE A 150 -11.69 8.58 8.91
C ILE A 150 -10.84 9.71 9.48
N LYS A 151 -9.61 9.39 9.92
CA LYS A 151 -8.64 10.34 10.50
C LYS A 151 -7.61 10.83 9.51
N LEU A 152 -7.88 10.66 8.23
CA LEU A 152 -6.97 11.04 7.15
C LEU A 152 -6.73 12.55 7.16
N SER A 153 -5.50 12.95 7.44
CA SER A 153 -5.11 14.36 7.51
C SER A 153 -4.68 14.92 6.16
N SER A 154 -4.21 14.07 5.25
CA SER A 154 -3.66 14.50 3.97
C SER A 154 -3.81 13.44 2.89
N ILE A 155 -4.09 13.91 1.67
CA ILE A 155 -4.08 13.09 0.46
C ILE A 155 -3.13 13.77 -0.53
N PHE A 156 -2.09 13.08 -0.93
CA PHE A 156 -1.12 13.61 -1.89
C PHE A 156 -1.07 12.76 -3.15
N GLY A 157 -1.08 13.43 -4.30
CA GLY A 157 -0.70 12.82 -5.55
C GLY A 157 0.81 12.96 -5.80
N TYR A 158 1.41 12.02 -6.49
CA TYR A 158 2.76 12.17 -7.01
C TYR A 158 2.91 11.52 -8.37
N MET A 159 3.74 12.12 -9.21
CA MET A 159 4.00 11.57 -10.54
C MET A 159 4.92 10.37 -10.44
N ALA A 160 4.47 9.24 -10.96
CA ALA A 160 5.23 8.00 -11.01
C ALA A 160 5.54 7.61 -12.46
N LYS A 161 6.63 6.88 -12.69
CA LYS A 161 7.04 6.37 -14.02
C LYS A 161 7.24 7.47 -15.07
N ILE A 162 7.80 8.61 -14.69
CA ILE A 162 8.05 9.71 -15.63
C ILE A 162 9.22 9.36 -16.55
N ALA A 163 8.98 9.44 -17.86
CA ALA A 163 10.01 9.44 -18.89
C ALA A 163 10.20 10.86 -19.46
N ARG A 164 11.33 11.12 -20.10
CA ARG A 164 11.59 12.39 -20.78
C ARG A 164 10.81 12.47 -22.11
N LYS A 165 9.49 12.71 -22.01
CA LYS A 165 8.58 12.88 -23.14
C LYS A 165 7.73 14.12 -22.92
N SER A 166 7.36 14.83 -24.00
CA SER A 166 6.52 16.03 -23.94
C SER A 166 5.18 15.75 -23.24
N ASP A 167 4.52 14.67 -23.61
CA ASP A 167 3.19 14.31 -23.09
C ASP A 167 3.19 14.09 -21.57
N HIS A 168 4.33 13.67 -20.99
CA HIS A 168 4.49 13.54 -19.54
C HIS A 168 4.61 14.88 -18.84
N ALA A 169 5.22 15.88 -19.49
CA ALA A 169 5.29 17.24 -18.96
C ALA A 169 3.91 17.91 -18.98
N ASP A 170 3.12 17.69 -20.02
CA ASP A 170 1.75 18.22 -20.14
C ASP A 170 0.84 17.59 -19.07
N ALA A 171 0.91 16.26 -18.86
CA ALA A 171 0.17 15.59 -17.81
C ALA A 171 0.55 16.10 -16.41
N GLN A 172 1.83 16.33 -16.17
CA GLN A 172 2.32 16.88 -14.90
C GLN A 172 1.80 18.31 -14.67
N SER A 173 1.81 19.14 -15.70
CA SER A 173 1.31 20.52 -15.63
C SER A 173 -0.20 20.54 -15.34
N LEU A 174 -0.98 19.69 -16.01
CA LEU A 174 -2.40 19.57 -15.79
C LEU A 174 -2.74 19.12 -14.37
N LEU A 175 -2.01 18.13 -13.84
CA LEU A 175 -2.24 17.67 -12.47
C LEU A 175 -1.91 18.74 -11.43
N ARG A 176 -0.83 19.48 -11.62
CA ARG A 176 -0.49 20.59 -10.73
C ARG A 176 -1.52 21.72 -10.79
N GLU A 177 -2.10 21.96 -11.94
CA GLU A 177 -3.19 22.94 -12.09
C GLU A 177 -4.47 22.48 -11.35
N VAL A 178 -4.80 21.19 -11.43
CA VAL A 178 -6.03 20.63 -10.84
C VAL A 178 -5.88 20.37 -9.34
N CYS A 179 -4.78 19.75 -8.90
CA CYS A 179 -4.57 19.32 -7.54
C CYS A 179 -3.80 20.33 -6.67
N GLY A 180 -3.17 21.33 -7.29
CA GLY A 180 -2.48 22.41 -6.55
C GLY A 180 -1.42 21.88 -5.58
N ALA A 181 -1.54 22.27 -4.31
CA ALA A 181 -0.61 21.93 -3.23
C ALA A 181 -0.66 20.45 -2.83
N ASP A 182 -1.72 19.73 -3.21
CA ASP A 182 -1.86 18.29 -2.92
C ASP A 182 -1.06 17.42 -3.89
N MET A 183 -0.38 18.00 -4.87
CA MET A 183 0.61 17.34 -5.70
C MET A 183 2.01 17.54 -5.15
N LEU A 184 2.70 16.45 -4.82
CA LEU A 184 4.10 16.51 -4.40
C LEU A 184 4.98 16.99 -5.56
N ASP A 185 5.96 17.84 -5.21
CA ASP A 185 6.96 18.30 -6.19
C ASP A 185 7.89 17.19 -6.66
N THR A 186 8.11 16.20 -5.77
CA THR A 186 8.93 15.04 -6.08
C THR A 186 8.19 14.09 -7.02
N SER A 187 8.90 13.60 -8.01
CA SER A 187 8.39 12.59 -8.96
C SER A 187 9.33 11.39 -9.03
N LEU A 188 8.78 10.22 -9.33
CA LEU A 188 9.57 9.01 -9.53
C LEU A 188 9.77 8.78 -11.03
N PRO A 189 11.02 8.74 -11.51
CA PRO A 189 11.30 8.47 -12.91
C PRO A 189 11.00 7.02 -13.29
N LEU A 190 10.68 6.79 -14.54
CA LEU A 190 10.75 5.46 -15.13
C LEU A 190 12.23 5.06 -15.16
N SER A 191 12.58 4.02 -14.44
CA SER A 191 13.97 3.59 -14.27
C SER A 191 14.12 2.09 -14.52
N THR A 192 15.09 1.73 -15.34
CA THR A 192 15.47 0.33 -15.55
C THR A 192 15.98 -0.33 -14.26
N ALA A 193 16.43 0.45 -13.27
CA ALA A 193 16.82 -0.09 -11.97
C ALA A 193 15.60 -0.66 -11.24
N PHE A 194 14.44 0.03 -11.25
CA PHE A 194 13.20 -0.49 -10.68
C PHE A 194 12.71 -1.74 -11.42
N GLU A 195 12.78 -1.76 -12.74
CA GLU A 195 12.40 -2.92 -13.56
C GLU A 195 13.27 -4.14 -13.22
N ARG A 196 14.59 -3.96 -13.16
CA ARG A 196 15.53 -5.03 -12.81
C ARG A 196 15.39 -5.53 -11.38
N CYS A 197 15.10 -4.63 -10.43
CA CYS A 197 14.77 -5.05 -9.07
C CYS A 197 13.53 -5.95 -9.07
N GLY A 198 12.51 -5.59 -9.87
CA GLY A 198 11.32 -6.42 -10.05
C GLY A 198 11.61 -7.81 -10.60
N GLU A 199 12.44 -7.90 -11.66
CA GLU A 199 12.80 -9.18 -12.29
C GLU A 199 13.60 -10.10 -11.36
N SER A 200 14.37 -9.55 -10.45
CA SER A 200 15.25 -10.29 -9.53
C SER A 200 14.71 -10.40 -8.11
N PHE A 201 13.47 -9.99 -7.87
CA PHE A 201 12.85 -9.93 -6.54
C PHE A 201 13.68 -9.16 -5.50
N GLY A 202 14.48 -8.19 -5.96
CA GLY A 202 15.31 -7.34 -5.13
C GLY A 202 14.66 -5.99 -4.84
N THR A 203 15.34 -5.14 -4.09
CA THR A 203 14.94 -3.75 -3.83
C THR A 203 15.95 -2.77 -4.38
N VAL A 204 15.54 -1.52 -4.61
CA VAL A 204 16.44 -0.43 -5.01
C VAL A 204 17.49 -0.10 -3.95
N PHE A 205 17.32 -0.57 -2.73
CA PHE A 205 18.29 -0.44 -1.64
C PHE A 205 19.33 -1.57 -1.65
N SER A 206 19.22 -2.53 -2.56
CA SER A 206 20.24 -3.57 -2.72
C SER A 206 21.56 -2.94 -3.19
N THR A 207 22.65 -3.31 -2.55
CA THR A 207 24.01 -2.89 -2.95
C THR A 207 24.56 -3.69 -4.14
N ASN A 208 23.78 -4.59 -4.73
CA ASN A 208 24.21 -5.42 -5.85
C ASN A 208 24.40 -4.54 -7.11
N PRO A 209 25.64 -4.45 -7.66
CA PRO A 209 25.94 -3.61 -8.83
C PRO A 209 25.16 -3.97 -10.10
N LYS A 210 24.53 -5.16 -10.14
CA LYS A 210 23.67 -5.56 -11.26
C LYS A 210 22.39 -4.71 -11.35
N PHE A 211 21.93 -4.15 -10.22
CA PHE A 211 20.75 -3.29 -10.18
C PHE A 211 21.07 -1.85 -10.57
N TYR A 212 22.32 -1.46 -10.38
CA TYR A 212 22.84 -0.14 -10.72
C TYR A 212 23.97 -0.31 -11.73
N PRO A 213 23.68 -0.51 -13.03
CA PRO A 213 24.72 -0.35 -14.03
C PRO A 213 25.17 1.09 -13.88
N GLY A 214 26.40 1.28 -13.39
CA GLY A 214 26.96 2.59 -13.20
C GLY A 214 26.78 3.42 -14.45
N ASP A 215 26.53 4.72 -14.26
CA ASP A 215 26.64 5.68 -15.33
C ASP A 215 27.95 5.40 -16.04
N ARG A 216 27.85 4.82 -17.21
CA ARG A 216 28.97 4.79 -18.13
C ARG A 216 28.91 6.14 -18.80
N ASP A 217 29.88 6.96 -18.45
CA ASP A 217 30.19 8.27 -19.02
C ASP A 217 29.82 8.41 -20.49
#